data_b4e93ded84145f44fe08de965b209ba4
#
_entry.id   b4e93ded84145f44fe08de965b209ba4
#
_cell.length_a   1.000
_cell.length_b   1.000
_cell.length_c   1.000
_cell.angle_alpha   90.00
_cell.angle_beta   90.00
_cell.angle_gamma   90.00
#
_symmetry.space_group_name_H-M   'P 1'
#
loop_
_entity.id
_entity.type
_entity.pdbx_description
1 polymer ?
#
loop_
_entity_poly.entity_id
_entity_poly.type
_entity_poly.pdbx_seq_one_letter_code
_entity_poly.pdbx_strand_id
1 'polypeptide(L)'
;RAFNQITVYGRDSEAGQVINLCRQMPMMGQYQVVILKEAQQLKGLDKLALYTQKPSPTTILVICHKEKNADKRSAFYKGCAANGTVLESVRPRDYEIAAWLQQFIRQKGFTIDPKALSMLTDHLGTDIAKISNEIRKLTVSLPEGTQRITDADIEANIGISKDFNNFELCKAVVTRD
;
A
#
# COMPACT_ATOMS: atom_id res chain seq x y z
N ARG A 1 13.81 22.95 -0.29
CA ARG A 1 13.31 21.66 0.29
C ARG A 1 13.88 20.42 -0.42
N ALA A 2 14.27 20.50 -1.70
CA ALA A 2 14.80 19.36 -2.46
C ALA A 2 16.21 18.90 -2.01
N PHE A 3 17.02 19.79 -1.48
CA PHE A 3 18.41 19.51 -1.12
C PHE A 3 18.60 18.52 0.05
N ASN A 4 17.62 18.39 0.93
CA ASN A 4 17.69 17.51 2.09
C ASN A 4 16.87 16.22 1.93
N GLN A 5 16.43 15.90 0.71
CA GLN A 5 15.74 14.64 0.42
C GLN A 5 16.58 13.84 -0.59
N ILE A 6 17.04 12.68 -0.17
CA ILE A 6 17.84 11.76 -1.00
C ILE A 6 17.04 10.47 -1.17
N THR A 7 16.88 10.02 -2.40
CA THR A 7 16.25 8.72 -2.70
C THR A 7 17.30 7.80 -3.28
N VAL A 8 17.44 6.62 -2.71
CA VAL A 8 18.35 5.56 -3.16
C VAL A 8 17.56 4.26 -3.41
N TYR A 9 18.04 3.44 -4.33
CA TYR A 9 17.45 2.16 -4.64
C TYR A 9 18.36 1.03 -4.14
N GLY A 10 17.77 0.00 -3.54
CA GLY A 10 18.53 -1.10 -2.96
C GLY A 10 19.44 -1.83 -3.96
N ARG A 11 18.98 -2.02 -5.20
CA ARG A 11 19.74 -2.68 -6.25
C ARG A 11 21.02 -1.92 -6.66
N ASP A 12 21.00 -0.59 -6.56
CA ASP A 12 22.06 0.31 -7.03
C ASP A 12 22.96 0.80 -5.90
N SER A 13 22.76 0.27 -4.68
CA SER A 13 23.43 0.77 -3.46
C SER A 13 23.92 -0.37 -2.57
N GLU A 14 24.82 -0.04 -1.67
CA GLU A 14 25.28 -0.92 -0.60
C GLU A 14 24.98 -0.31 0.77
N ALA A 15 24.84 -1.16 1.80
CA ALA A 15 24.49 -0.71 3.16
C ALA A 15 25.43 0.37 3.71
N GLY A 16 26.74 0.27 3.42
CA GLY A 16 27.72 1.25 3.84
C GLY A 16 27.47 2.64 3.25
N GLN A 17 27.08 2.71 1.98
CA GLN A 17 26.74 3.98 1.32
C GLN A 17 25.50 4.62 1.96
N VAL A 18 24.45 3.81 2.22
CA VAL A 18 23.22 4.30 2.87
C VAL A 18 23.52 4.81 4.28
N ILE A 19 24.33 4.09 5.05
CA ILE A 19 24.76 4.52 6.40
C ILE A 19 25.51 5.85 6.33
N ASN A 20 26.44 6.00 5.38
CA ASN A 20 27.20 7.24 5.22
C ASN A 20 26.30 8.41 4.86
N LEU A 21 25.34 8.23 3.95
CA LEU A 21 24.32 9.24 3.63
C LEU A 21 23.51 9.64 4.86
N CYS A 22 23.09 8.67 5.66
CA CYS A 22 22.32 8.92 6.88
C CYS A 22 23.11 9.63 8.00
N ARG A 23 24.44 9.59 7.95
CA ARG A 23 25.32 10.26 8.92
C ARG A 23 25.74 11.66 8.47
N GLN A 24 25.45 12.06 7.26
CA GLN A 24 25.72 13.42 6.79
C GLN A 24 24.85 14.43 7.54
N MET A 25 25.37 15.63 7.69
CA MET A 25 24.62 16.74 8.26
C MET A 25 23.65 17.32 7.20
N PRO A 26 22.43 17.69 7.57
CA PRO A 26 21.51 18.34 6.64
C PRO A 26 22.07 19.69 6.18
N MET A 27 21.88 20.01 4.89
CA MET A 27 22.27 21.30 4.34
C MET A 27 21.16 22.34 4.60
N MET A 28 21.48 23.44 5.27
CA MET A 28 20.57 24.57 5.53
C MET A 28 19.21 24.16 6.14
N GLY A 29 19.15 23.07 6.89
CA GLY A 29 17.91 22.57 7.51
C GLY A 29 18.18 21.81 8.81
N GLN A 30 17.14 21.55 9.58
CA GLN A 30 17.23 20.79 10.82
C GLN A 30 17.30 19.27 10.57
N TYR A 31 16.67 18.81 9.49
CA TYR A 31 16.57 17.39 9.16
C TYR A 31 16.86 17.13 7.69
N GLN A 32 17.40 15.96 7.43
CA GLN A 32 17.42 15.34 6.10
C GLN A 32 16.53 14.10 6.08
N VAL A 33 16.04 13.75 4.88
CA VAL A 33 15.25 12.55 4.62
C VAL A 33 15.98 11.67 3.63
N VAL A 34 16.28 10.44 4.04
CA VAL A 34 16.87 9.43 3.16
C VAL A 34 15.81 8.35 2.91
N ILE A 35 15.42 8.15 1.65
CA ILE A 35 14.42 7.17 1.26
C ILE A 35 15.12 6.01 0.56
N LEU A 36 15.18 4.86 1.22
CA LEU A 36 15.69 3.62 0.64
C LEU A 36 14.52 2.84 0.04
N LYS A 37 14.44 2.79 -1.28
CA LYS A 37 13.45 2.00 -2.02
C LYS A 37 14.00 0.62 -2.33
N GLU A 38 13.11 -0.38 -2.39
CA GLU A 38 13.46 -1.77 -2.72
C GLU A 38 14.57 -2.33 -1.81
N ALA A 39 14.43 -2.08 -0.50
CA ALA A 39 15.45 -2.45 0.49
C ALA A 39 15.79 -3.94 0.50
N GLN A 40 14.88 -4.83 0.04
CA GLN A 40 15.14 -6.27 -0.10
C GLN A 40 16.27 -6.60 -1.09
N GLN A 41 16.60 -5.66 -1.99
CA GLN A 41 17.67 -5.83 -2.99
C GLN A 41 19.00 -5.21 -2.55
N LEU A 42 19.03 -4.55 -1.38
CA LEU A 42 20.24 -3.89 -0.88
C LEU A 42 21.31 -4.92 -0.50
N LYS A 43 22.50 -4.77 -1.05
CA LYS A 43 23.64 -5.59 -0.65
C LYS A 43 24.01 -5.31 0.80
N GLY A 44 23.94 -6.37 1.63
CA GLY A 44 24.29 -6.27 3.04
C GLY A 44 23.23 -5.56 3.89
N LEU A 45 21.94 -5.73 3.59
CA LEU A 45 20.83 -5.14 4.34
C LEU A 45 21.00 -5.26 5.87
N ASP A 46 21.46 -6.43 6.35
CA ASP A 46 21.66 -6.69 7.78
C ASP A 46 22.70 -5.74 8.41
N LYS A 47 23.65 -5.21 7.63
CA LYS A 47 24.63 -4.24 8.11
C LYS A 47 23.98 -2.89 8.48
N LEU A 48 22.78 -2.59 7.98
CA LEU A 48 22.03 -1.42 8.42
C LEU A 48 21.67 -1.48 9.91
N ALA A 49 21.74 -2.65 10.55
CA ALA A 49 21.62 -2.77 12.00
C ALA A 49 22.56 -1.85 12.77
N LEU A 50 23.78 -1.62 12.25
CA LEU A 50 24.75 -0.69 12.83
C LEU A 50 24.25 0.77 12.89
N TYR A 51 23.36 1.12 11.99
CA TYR A 51 22.73 2.44 11.97
C TYR A 51 21.40 2.46 12.72
N THR A 52 20.53 1.45 12.49
CA THR A 52 19.19 1.42 13.09
C THR A 52 19.22 1.26 14.61
N GLN A 53 20.29 0.70 15.20
CA GLN A 53 20.49 0.64 16.65
C GLN A 53 20.86 2.02 17.26
N LYS A 54 21.51 2.89 16.50
CA LYS A 54 21.88 4.25 16.94
C LYS A 54 21.72 5.23 15.77
N PRO A 55 20.48 5.60 15.45
CA PRO A 55 20.21 6.50 14.33
C PRO A 55 20.66 7.93 14.63
N SER A 56 20.99 8.68 13.57
CA SER A 56 21.27 10.12 13.68
C SER A 56 19.99 10.88 14.02
N PRO A 57 20.01 11.79 14.99
CA PRO A 57 18.83 12.57 15.37
C PRO A 57 18.38 13.57 14.29
N THR A 58 19.25 13.90 13.35
CA THR A 58 18.99 14.85 12.26
C THR A 58 18.57 14.17 10.96
N THR A 59 18.45 12.83 10.93
CA THR A 59 18.12 12.07 9.73
C THR A 59 16.86 11.24 9.92
N ILE A 60 15.91 11.43 9.01
CA ILE A 60 14.72 10.55 8.88
C ILE A 60 15.03 9.53 7.79
N LEU A 61 15.27 8.28 8.18
CA LEU A 61 15.48 7.18 7.24
C LEU A 61 14.15 6.44 7.01
N VAL A 62 13.67 6.48 5.77
CA VAL A 62 12.48 5.75 5.33
C VAL A 62 12.92 4.52 4.55
N ILE A 63 12.57 3.34 5.03
CA ILE A 63 12.96 2.07 4.42
C ILE A 63 11.73 1.40 3.82
N CYS A 64 11.68 1.32 2.49
CA CYS A 64 10.61 0.64 1.76
C CYS A 64 11.06 -0.78 1.39
N HIS A 65 10.54 -1.77 2.10
CA HIS A 65 10.78 -3.19 1.85
C HIS A 65 9.54 -3.78 1.18
N LYS A 66 9.69 -4.45 0.04
CA LYS A 66 8.59 -5.00 -0.78
C LYS A 66 8.75 -6.50 -0.98
N GLU A 67 7.67 -7.15 -1.44
CA GLU A 67 7.60 -8.53 -1.92
C GLU A 67 7.83 -9.63 -0.89
N LYS A 68 8.76 -9.46 0.03
CA LYS A 68 9.05 -10.43 1.09
C LYS A 68 8.84 -9.79 2.45
N ASN A 69 8.40 -10.58 3.40
CA ASN A 69 8.36 -10.12 4.79
C ASN A 69 9.80 -9.95 5.30
N ALA A 70 10.06 -8.83 5.94
CA ALA A 70 11.33 -8.62 6.61
C ALA A 70 11.50 -9.64 7.75
N ASP A 71 12.69 -10.21 7.92
CA ASP A 71 12.94 -11.14 9.03
C ASP A 71 12.89 -10.39 10.37
N LYS A 72 11.79 -10.61 11.11
CA LYS A 72 11.54 -9.99 12.42
C LYS A 72 12.57 -10.37 13.49
N ARG A 73 13.36 -11.42 13.26
CA ARG A 73 14.42 -11.87 14.17
C ARG A 73 15.75 -11.17 13.91
N SER A 74 15.92 -10.57 12.75
CA SER A 74 17.15 -9.88 12.36
C SER A 74 17.44 -8.68 13.29
N ALA A 75 18.72 -8.39 13.52
CA ALA A 75 19.15 -7.23 14.30
C ALA A 75 18.71 -5.92 13.63
N PHE A 76 18.66 -5.90 12.30
CA PHE A 76 18.15 -4.79 11.51
C PHE A 76 16.69 -4.47 11.84
N TYR A 77 15.80 -5.47 11.76
CA TYR A 77 14.37 -5.27 12.06
C TYR A 77 14.16 -4.83 13.51
N LYS A 78 14.84 -5.49 14.47
CA LYS A 78 14.78 -5.12 15.89
C LYS A 78 15.23 -3.69 16.14
N GLY A 79 16.29 -3.24 15.46
CA GLY A 79 16.76 -1.85 15.52
C GLY A 79 15.71 -0.86 14.98
N CYS A 80 15.06 -1.19 13.85
CA CYS A 80 13.98 -0.38 13.31
C CYS A 80 12.78 -0.30 14.27
N ALA A 81 12.39 -1.40 14.87
CA ALA A 81 11.26 -1.46 15.78
C ALA A 81 11.51 -0.75 17.11
N ALA A 82 12.77 -0.76 17.60
CA ALA A 82 13.14 -0.12 18.88
C ALA A 82 13.30 1.41 18.73
N ASN A 83 13.81 1.90 17.59
CA ASN A 83 14.18 3.30 17.41
C ASN A 83 13.36 4.03 16.34
N GLY A 84 12.30 3.39 15.81
CA GLY A 84 11.46 3.96 14.76
C GLY A 84 10.06 3.37 14.76
N THR A 85 9.34 3.63 13.68
CA THR A 85 7.99 3.08 13.45
C THR A 85 8.05 2.04 12.33
N VAL A 86 7.56 0.85 12.57
CA VAL A 86 7.44 -0.21 11.55
C VAL A 86 5.98 -0.33 11.15
N LEU A 87 5.68 -0.10 9.88
CA LEU A 87 4.38 -0.32 9.28
C LEU A 87 4.43 -1.59 8.42
N GLU A 88 3.63 -2.57 8.75
CA GLU A 88 3.46 -3.77 7.96
C GLU A 88 2.14 -3.65 7.16
N SER A 89 2.25 -3.53 5.84
CA SER A 89 1.11 -3.49 4.93
C SER A 89 0.93 -4.86 4.29
N VAL A 90 -0.04 -5.62 4.77
CA VAL A 90 -0.38 -6.94 4.25
C VAL A 90 -1.52 -6.81 3.24
N ARG A 91 -1.42 -7.54 2.13
CA ARG A 91 -2.54 -7.62 1.19
C ARG A 91 -3.72 -8.32 1.88
N PRO A 92 -4.91 -7.72 1.91
CA PRO A 92 -6.07 -8.35 2.52
C PRO A 92 -6.42 -9.63 1.76
N ARG A 93 -6.97 -10.59 2.47
CA ARG A 93 -7.51 -11.83 1.91
C ARG A 93 -8.89 -11.55 1.31
N ASP A 94 -9.34 -12.42 0.39
CA ASP A 94 -10.60 -12.22 -0.32
C ASP A 94 -11.79 -11.98 0.62
N TYR A 95 -11.87 -12.73 1.73
CA TYR A 95 -12.94 -12.57 2.73
C TYR A 95 -12.85 -11.27 3.55
N GLU A 96 -11.69 -10.62 3.58
CA GLU A 96 -11.48 -9.36 4.32
C GLU A 96 -11.84 -8.13 3.47
N ILE A 97 -11.86 -8.28 2.14
CA ILE A 97 -12.10 -7.19 1.19
C ILE A 97 -13.47 -6.55 1.40
N ALA A 98 -14.51 -7.33 1.58
CA ALA A 98 -15.86 -6.80 1.76
C ALA A 98 -15.96 -5.89 3.00
N ALA A 99 -15.41 -6.35 4.13
CA ALA A 99 -15.39 -5.58 5.37
C ALA A 99 -14.53 -4.31 5.25
N TRP A 100 -13.36 -4.44 4.64
CA TRP A 100 -12.47 -3.31 4.38
C TRP A 100 -13.12 -2.27 3.46
N LEU A 101 -13.75 -2.71 2.37
CA LEU A 101 -14.43 -1.87 1.40
C LEU A 101 -15.60 -1.10 2.04
N GLN A 102 -16.41 -1.78 2.84
CA GLN A 102 -17.51 -1.15 3.56
C GLN A 102 -16.99 -0.06 4.52
N GLN A 103 -15.90 -0.32 5.24
CA GLN A 103 -15.28 0.66 6.12
C GLN A 103 -14.69 1.84 5.33
N PHE A 104 -14.03 1.58 4.20
CA PHE A 104 -13.45 2.60 3.34
C PHE A 104 -14.51 3.54 2.75
N ILE A 105 -15.65 3.00 2.30
CA ILE A 105 -16.79 3.77 1.80
C ILE A 105 -17.39 4.64 2.92
N ARG A 106 -17.54 4.09 4.13
CA ARG A 106 -18.02 4.86 5.30
C ARG A 106 -17.09 6.02 5.66
N GLN A 107 -15.78 5.84 5.58
CA GLN A 107 -14.81 6.93 5.83
C GLN A 107 -14.94 8.07 4.81
N LYS A 108 -15.49 7.80 3.63
CA LYS A 108 -15.80 8.81 2.62
C LYS A 108 -17.19 9.47 2.79
N GLY A 109 -17.94 9.09 3.82
CA GLY A 109 -19.27 9.65 4.11
C GLY A 109 -20.42 8.94 3.38
N PHE A 110 -20.17 7.78 2.78
CA PHE A 110 -21.18 7.02 2.05
C PHE A 110 -21.56 5.73 2.78
N THR A 111 -22.75 5.22 2.47
CA THR A 111 -23.19 3.86 2.78
C THR A 111 -23.31 3.06 1.50
N ILE A 112 -23.24 1.74 1.58
CA ILE A 112 -23.34 0.87 0.40
C ILE A 112 -24.31 -0.28 0.68
N ASP A 113 -25.11 -0.62 -0.30
CA ASP A 113 -26.02 -1.76 -0.23
C ASP A 113 -25.28 -3.09 -0.29
N PRO A 114 -25.77 -4.14 0.38
CA PRO A 114 -25.11 -5.45 0.39
C PRO A 114 -24.90 -6.02 -1.02
N LYS A 115 -25.88 -5.86 -1.92
CA LYS A 115 -25.79 -6.31 -3.31
C LYS A 115 -24.69 -5.53 -4.07
N ALA A 116 -24.67 -4.21 -3.95
CA ALA A 116 -23.64 -3.36 -4.55
C ALA A 116 -22.23 -3.70 -4.02
N LEU A 117 -22.12 -4.01 -2.73
CA LEU A 117 -20.86 -4.44 -2.11
C LEU A 117 -20.36 -5.76 -2.70
N SER A 118 -21.26 -6.77 -2.86
CA SER A 118 -20.91 -8.04 -3.50
C SER A 118 -20.43 -7.84 -4.93
N MET A 119 -21.18 -7.07 -5.73
CA MET A 119 -20.81 -6.76 -7.13
C MET A 119 -19.42 -6.12 -7.22
N LEU A 120 -19.08 -5.21 -6.32
CA LEU A 120 -17.74 -4.57 -6.27
C LEU A 120 -16.65 -5.56 -5.92
N THR A 121 -16.87 -6.41 -4.91
CA THR A 121 -15.84 -7.38 -4.47
C THR A 121 -15.59 -8.42 -5.54
N ASP A 122 -16.63 -8.90 -6.20
CA ASP A 122 -16.53 -9.90 -7.27
C ASP A 122 -15.80 -9.36 -8.50
N HIS A 123 -16.02 -8.08 -8.82
CA HIS A 123 -15.44 -7.45 -10.01
C HIS A 123 -14.02 -6.93 -9.81
N LEU A 124 -13.73 -6.33 -8.65
CA LEU A 124 -12.45 -5.63 -8.42
C LEU A 124 -11.36 -6.51 -7.81
N GLY A 125 -11.73 -7.66 -7.27
CA GLY A 125 -10.80 -8.58 -6.60
C GLY A 125 -10.13 -7.95 -5.37
N THR A 126 -8.84 -8.24 -5.12
CA THR A 126 -8.11 -7.84 -3.90
C THR A 126 -7.13 -6.68 -4.08
N ASP A 127 -7.13 -6.02 -5.23
CA ASP A 127 -6.26 -4.88 -5.49
C ASP A 127 -6.82 -3.58 -4.87
N ILE A 128 -6.33 -3.25 -3.67
CA ILE A 128 -6.75 -2.06 -2.91
C ILE A 128 -6.60 -0.76 -3.73
N ALA A 129 -5.53 -0.63 -4.53
CA ALA A 129 -5.30 0.57 -5.31
C ALA A 129 -6.36 0.72 -6.42
N LYS A 130 -6.67 -0.37 -7.11
CA LYS A 130 -7.73 -0.43 -8.10
C LYS A 130 -9.09 -0.11 -7.45
N ILE A 131 -9.43 -0.79 -6.36
CA ILE A 131 -10.68 -0.57 -5.62
C ILE A 131 -10.79 0.90 -5.18
N SER A 132 -9.76 1.46 -4.56
CA SER A 132 -9.76 2.85 -4.10
C SER A 132 -9.98 3.85 -5.23
N ASN A 133 -9.39 3.61 -6.41
CA ASN A 133 -9.57 4.45 -7.58
C ASN A 133 -11.00 4.36 -8.14
N GLU A 134 -11.56 3.15 -8.24
CA GLU A 134 -12.92 2.96 -8.72
C GLU A 134 -13.95 3.59 -7.77
N ILE A 135 -13.80 3.42 -6.46
CA ILE A 135 -14.68 4.08 -5.48
C ILE A 135 -14.55 5.59 -5.56
N ARG A 136 -13.35 6.13 -5.78
CA ARG A 136 -13.19 7.58 -5.94
C ARG A 136 -13.89 8.10 -7.18
N LYS A 137 -13.81 7.41 -8.31
CA LYS A 137 -14.55 7.77 -9.54
C LYS A 137 -16.05 7.71 -9.30
N LEU A 138 -16.53 6.62 -8.71
CA LEU A 138 -17.92 6.43 -8.38
C LEU A 138 -18.45 7.58 -7.50
N THR A 139 -17.76 7.90 -6.41
CA THR A 139 -18.22 8.97 -5.50
C THR A 139 -18.22 10.37 -6.11
N VAL A 140 -17.42 10.61 -7.16
CA VAL A 140 -17.43 11.89 -7.91
C VAL A 140 -18.56 11.92 -8.93
N SER A 141 -18.98 10.78 -9.48
CA SER A 141 -20.05 10.69 -10.48
C SER A 141 -21.47 10.64 -9.89
N LEU A 142 -21.59 10.39 -8.58
CA LEU A 142 -22.89 10.39 -7.92
C LEU A 142 -23.49 11.80 -7.84
N PRO A 143 -24.82 11.94 -7.95
CA PRO A 143 -25.53 13.22 -7.78
C PRO A 143 -25.23 13.85 -6.41
N GLU A 144 -25.19 15.18 -6.34
CA GLU A 144 -25.01 15.92 -5.09
C GLU A 144 -26.09 15.52 -4.06
N GLY A 145 -25.65 15.30 -2.82
CA GLY A 145 -26.55 14.86 -1.73
C GLY A 145 -26.77 13.36 -1.63
N THR A 146 -26.28 12.55 -2.56
CA THR A 146 -26.34 11.09 -2.47
C THR A 146 -25.40 10.59 -1.40
N GLN A 147 -25.93 9.84 -0.43
CA GLN A 147 -25.14 9.23 0.66
C GLN A 147 -25.15 7.70 0.61
N ARG A 148 -25.92 7.10 -0.31
CA ARG A 148 -26.10 5.66 -0.41
C ARG A 148 -25.75 5.21 -1.82
N ILE A 149 -24.88 4.21 -1.90
CA ILE A 149 -24.44 3.58 -3.14
C ILE A 149 -25.28 2.33 -3.36
N THR A 150 -25.97 2.27 -4.49
CA THR A 150 -26.84 1.15 -4.91
C THR A 150 -26.17 0.30 -5.98
N ASP A 151 -26.73 -0.86 -6.26
CA ASP A 151 -26.31 -1.72 -7.38
C ASP A 151 -26.44 -1.01 -8.74
N ALA A 152 -27.48 -0.20 -8.94
CA ALA A 152 -27.65 0.59 -10.16
C ALA A 152 -26.52 1.59 -10.36
N ASP A 153 -26.01 2.22 -9.29
CA ASP A 153 -24.88 3.13 -9.36
C ASP A 153 -23.60 2.40 -9.77
N ILE A 154 -23.41 1.17 -9.30
CA ILE A 154 -22.28 0.33 -9.67
C ILE A 154 -22.34 -0.05 -11.15
N GLU A 155 -23.50 -0.51 -11.62
CA GLU A 155 -23.72 -0.85 -13.04
C GLU A 155 -23.45 0.33 -13.97
N ALA A 156 -23.95 1.51 -13.61
CA ALA A 156 -23.83 2.70 -14.44
C ALA A 156 -22.38 3.27 -14.51
N ASN A 157 -21.60 3.18 -13.42
CA ASN A 157 -20.36 3.93 -13.30
C ASN A 157 -19.07 3.08 -13.34
N ILE A 158 -19.14 1.80 -12.99
CA ILE A 158 -17.93 0.94 -12.92
C ILE A 158 -17.78 0.09 -14.18
N GLY A 159 -18.71 0.23 -15.14
CA GLY A 159 -18.64 -0.52 -16.40
C GLY A 159 -18.56 -2.02 -16.11
N ILE A 160 -19.37 -2.49 -15.17
CA ILE A 160 -19.64 -3.91 -15.04
C ILE A 160 -20.42 -4.26 -16.31
N SER A 161 -19.65 -4.44 -17.37
CA SER A 161 -20.16 -5.12 -18.55
C SER A 161 -20.75 -6.44 -18.06
N LYS A 162 -21.93 -6.75 -18.53
CA LYS A 162 -22.48 -8.12 -18.43
C LYS A 162 -21.62 -9.14 -19.18
N ASP A 163 -20.44 -8.74 -19.63
CA ASP A 163 -19.45 -9.62 -20.19
C ASP A 163 -18.96 -10.53 -19.07
N PHE A 164 -19.51 -11.71 -19.07
CA PHE A 164 -19.13 -12.83 -18.23
C PHE A 164 -17.61 -12.90 -18.17
N ASN A 165 -17.06 -12.73 -16.98
CA ASN A 165 -15.66 -12.95 -16.75
C ASN A 165 -15.33 -14.37 -17.25
N ASN A 166 -14.20 -14.57 -17.94
CA ASN A 166 -13.76 -15.88 -18.41
C ASN A 166 -13.84 -16.97 -17.32
N PHE A 167 -13.70 -16.60 -16.05
CA PHE A 167 -13.88 -17.50 -14.91
C PHE A 167 -15.33 -17.89 -14.68
N GLU A 168 -16.30 -17.01 -14.89
CA GLU A 168 -17.73 -17.33 -14.80
C GLU A 168 -18.14 -18.22 -15.97
N LEU A 169 -17.60 -17.95 -17.16
CA LEU A 169 -17.78 -18.81 -18.32
C LEU A 169 -17.24 -20.22 -18.04
N CYS A 170 -16.00 -20.32 -17.52
CA CYS A 170 -15.43 -21.60 -17.14
C CYS A 170 -16.24 -22.29 -16.05
N LYS A 171 -16.73 -21.56 -15.05
CA LYS A 171 -17.56 -22.10 -13.97
C LYS A 171 -18.90 -22.58 -14.49
N ALA A 172 -19.59 -21.80 -15.32
CA ALA A 172 -20.84 -22.19 -15.97
C ALA A 172 -20.68 -23.44 -16.85
N VAL A 173 -19.58 -23.53 -17.61
CA VAL A 173 -19.28 -24.71 -18.43
C VAL A 173 -19.00 -25.95 -17.57
N VAL A 174 -18.33 -25.80 -16.42
CA VAL A 174 -18.01 -26.91 -15.51
C VAL A 174 -19.23 -27.34 -14.71
N THR A 175 -20.10 -26.40 -14.30
CA THR A 175 -21.33 -26.70 -13.52
C THR A 175 -22.50 -27.07 -14.40
N ARG A 176 -22.39 -26.96 -15.75
CA ARG A 176 -23.45 -27.22 -16.71
C ARG A 176 -24.77 -26.46 -16.46
N ASP A 177 -24.68 -25.25 -15.93
CA ASP A 177 -25.81 -24.30 -15.84
C ASP A 177 -25.83 -23.36 -17.05
#